data_c8d047f4e07811f9c9048f859a596415
#
_entry.id   c8d047f4e07811f9c9048f859a596415
#
_cell.length_a   1.000
_cell.length_b   1.000
_cell.length_c   1.000
_cell.angle_alpha   90.00
_cell.angle_beta   90.00
_cell.angle_gamma   90.00
#
_symmetry.space_group_name_H-M   'P 1'
#
loop_
_entity.id
_entity.type
_entity.pdbx_description
1 polymer ?
#
loop_
_entity_poly.entity_id
_entity_poly.type
_entity_poly.pdbx_seq_one_letter_code
_entity_poly.pdbx_strand_id
1 'polypeptide(L)'
;MILWIFVQYLKWLFCLKTTTHCPYDDTDAAFCRKKGVRMIHRRFWLACWVWAWPIALLAGPQREEDLADAVRHALRSAVAATGAPALAEVADASAQAVWVQSMAPRWARWLQRQQKSGPTGATTAPEWAHEAMRTEALQTIWYEARRAGLEPSLVLGLIEVESGFRKFAISSAGARGLMQVMPFWARSLGEGDAAVLFQLQPNLRFGCVILRHYLSLEGGDLTLALGRYNGSRGQAAYPRAVLAAQKRWAG
;
A
#
# COMPACT_ATOMS: atom_id res chain seq x y z
N MET A 1 -22.08 -14.78 13.90
CA MET A 1 -21.40 -14.27 15.12
C MET A 1 -21.00 -12.81 15.01
N ILE A 2 -20.51 -12.34 13.86
CA ILE A 2 -20.09 -10.94 13.62
C ILE A 2 -21.29 -9.96 13.68
N LEU A 3 -22.45 -10.36 13.14
CA LEU A 3 -23.65 -9.52 13.11
C LEU A 3 -24.23 -9.25 14.52
N TRP A 4 -24.09 -10.18 15.45
CA TRP A 4 -24.56 -10.04 16.82
C TRP A 4 -23.70 -9.04 17.62
N ILE A 5 -22.39 -9.02 17.38
CA ILE A 5 -21.45 -8.05 17.98
C ILE A 5 -21.73 -6.63 17.45
N PHE A 6 -22.07 -6.50 16.17
CA PHE A 6 -22.37 -5.21 15.55
C PHE A 6 -23.67 -4.59 16.09
N VAL A 7 -24.70 -5.40 16.34
CA VAL A 7 -25.97 -4.95 16.93
C VAL A 7 -25.80 -4.52 18.40
N GLN A 8 -24.93 -5.18 19.15
CA GLN A 8 -24.60 -4.76 20.53
C GLN A 8 -23.80 -3.47 20.55
N TYR A 9 -22.93 -3.26 19.55
CA TYR A 9 -22.12 -2.03 19.41
C TYR A 9 -22.98 -0.82 19.06
N LEU A 10 -23.98 -0.97 18.20
CA LEU A 10 -24.94 0.09 17.86
C LEU A 10 -25.84 0.49 19.04
N LYS A 11 -26.26 -0.46 19.86
CA LYS A 11 -27.02 -0.17 21.07
C LYS A 11 -26.21 0.62 22.10
N TRP A 12 -24.91 0.34 22.18
CA TRP A 12 -24.00 1.06 23.10
C TRP A 12 -23.72 2.49 22.64
N LEU A 13 -23.59 2.74 21.33
CA LEU A 13 -23.43 4.08 20.74
C LEU A 13 -24.69 4.95 20.89
N PHE A 14 -25.88 4.33 20.91
CA PHE A 14 -27.14 5.07 21.10
C PHE A 14 -27.35 5.52 22.55
N CYS A 15 -26.83 4.76 23.52
CA CYS A 15 -26.91 5.09 24.94
C CYS A 15 -26.01 6.29 25.35
N LEU A 16 -25.02 6.66 24.53
CA LEU A 16 -24.13 7.81 24.76
C LEU A 16 -24.69 9.16 24.29
N LYS A 17 -25.82 9.16 23.56
CA LYS A 17 -26.40 10.41 22.97
C LYS A 17 -27.67 10.93 23.65
N THR A 18 -28.23 10.19 24.60
CA THR A 18 -29.43 10.66 25.29
C THR A 18 -29.21 10.66 26.81
N THR A 19 -29.02 11.84 27.35
CA THR A 19 -28.88 12.15 28.78
C THR A 19 -30.21 12.15 29.52
N THR A 20 -31.05 11.14 29.36
CA THR A 20 -32.22 10.91 30.27
C THR A 20 -32.81 9.55 29.99
N HIS A 21 -32.67 8.66 30.94
CA HIS A 21 -33.17 7.27 31.02
C HIS A 21 -32.26 6.16 30.47
N CYS A 22 -31.55 5.53 31.39
CA CYS A 22 -30.90 4.23 31.17
C CYS A 22 -31.98 3.14 31.42
N PRO A 23 -32.29 2.25 30.42
CA PRO A 23 -33.29 1.19 30.60
C PRO A 23 -32.69 -0.11 31.17
N TYR A 24 -31.68 -0.01 32.03
CA TYR A 24 -31.14 -1.17 32.75
C TYR A 24 -31.63 -1.23 34.17
N ASP A 25 -32.31 -2.33 34.48
CA ASP A 25 -32.91 -2.65 35.81
C ASP A 25 -31.82 -2.91 36.86
N ASP A 26 -32.12 -2.60 38.13
CA ASP A 26 -31.22 -2.68 39.28
C ASP A 26 -30.65 -4.08 39.59
N THR A 27 -31.14 -5.12 38.91
CA THR A 27 -30.69 -6.51 39.08
C THR A 27 -29.31 -6.81 38.52
N ASP A 28 -28.87 -6.06 37.50
CA ASP A 28 -27.56 -6.31 36.84
C ASP A 28 -26.39 -5.64 37.61
N ALA A 29 -26.65 -4.61 38.36
CA ALA A 29 -25.64 -3.95 39.22
C ALA A 29 -25.16 -4.86 40.37
N ALA A 30 -26.04 -5.72 40.89
CA ALA A 30 -25.74 -6.69 41.94
C ALA A 30 -24.86 -7.85 41.46
N PHE A 31 -24.97 -8.25 40.17
CA PHE A 31 -24.19 -9.33 39.58
C PHE A 31 -22.70 -8.94 39.39
N CYS A 32 -22.43 -7.70 39.00
CA CYS A 32 -21.05 -7.21 38.85
C CYS A 32 -20.29 -7.09 40.18
N ARG A 33 -20.99 -6.77 41.28
CA ARG A 33 -20.36 -6.65 42.58
C ARG A 33 -19.91 -7.98 43.18
N LYS A 34 -20.55 -9.09 42.78
CA LYS A 34 -20.30 -10.44 43.33
C LYS A 34 -19.08 -11.15 42.71
N LYS A 35 -18.55 -10.68 41.55
CA LYS A 35 -17.42 -11.30 40.85
C LYS A 35 -16.08 -10.54 40.96
N GLY A 36 -15.96 -9.53 41.82
CA GLY A 36 -14.67 -8.93 42.15
C GLY A 36 -13.93 -8.28 40.95
N VAL A 37 -14.64 -7.90 39.90
CA VAL A 37 -14.03 -7.24 38.74
C VAL A 37 -13.76 -5.78 39.07
N ARG A 38 -12.51 -5.44 39.39
CA ARG A 38 -12.08 -4.05 39.57
C ARG A 38 -12.34 -3.27 38.27
N MET A 39 -13.18 -2.24 38.36
CA MET A 39 -13.32 -1.24 37.29
C MET A 39 -11.97 -0.55 37.08
N ILE A 40 -11.28 -0.87 36.02
CA ILE A 40 -10.08 -0.18 35.59
C ILE A 40 -10.49 1.19 35.07
N HIS A 41 -9.96 2.24 35.69
CA HIS A 41 -10.29 3.64 35.45
C HIS A 41 -10.27 4.05 33.98
N ARG A 42 -11.26 4.87 33.59
CA ARG A 42 -11.52 5.47 32.26
C ARG A 42 -10.33 6.17 31.58
N ARG A 43 -9.19 6.30 32.24
CA ARG A 43 -8.00 7.01 31.73
C ARG A 43 -7.07 6.15 30.86
N PHE A 44 -7.20 4.81 30.87
CA PHE A 44 -6.32 3.93 30.09
C PHE A 44 -6.84 3.58 28.68
N TRP A 45 -8.12 3.82 28.39
CA TRP A 45 -8.70 3.46 27.08
C TRP A 45 -8.47 4.49 25.97
N LEU A 46 -8.11 5.72 26.29
CA LEU A 46 -7.82 6.75 25.29
C LEU A 46 -6.41 6.66 24.71
N ALA A 47 -5.49 5.95 25.35
CA ALA A 47 -4.10 5.83 24.88
C ALA A 47 -3.88 4.72 23.85
N CYS A 48 -4.71 3.67 23.84
CA CYS A 48 -4.54 2.53 22.90
C CYS A 48 -5.13 2.77 21.49
N TRP A 49 -6.01 3.76 21.30
CA TRP A 49 -6.64 4.04 20.00
C TRP A 49 -5.82 4.96 19.11
N VAL A 50 -4.80 5.61 19.62
CA VAL A 50 -3.98 6.58 18.87
C VAL A 50 -2.89 5.88 18.04
N TRP A 51 -2.53 4.63 18.33
CA TRP A 51 -1.42 3.91 17.69
C TRP A 51 -1.80 2.89 16.62
N ALA A 52 -3.10 2.59 16.44
CA ALA A 52 -3.56 1.60 15.45
C ALA A 52 -4.08 2.20 14.13
N TRP A 53 -4.03 3.52 13.96
CA TRP A 53 -4.68 4.23 12.85
C TRP A 53 -3.79 5.14 11.98
N PRO A 54 -2.59 4.84 11.58
CA PRO A 54 -1.97 5.77 10.63
C PRO A 54 -1.67 5.25 9.23
N ILE A 55 -1.81 3.97 8.91
CA ILE A 55 -1.35 3.50 7.59
C ILE A 55 -2.47 3.40 6.55
N ALA A 56 -3.69 3.12 6.96
CA ALA A 56 -4.82 2.99 6.02
C ALA A 56 -5.38 4.33 5.48
N LEU A 57 -5.02 5.46 6.10
CA LEU A 57 -5.49 6.80 5.70
C LEU A 57 -4.57 7.51 4.70
N LEU A 58 -3.40 6.95 4.37
CA LEU A 58 -2.44 7.58 3.47
C LEU A 58 -2.64 7.21 2.00
N ALA A 59 -3.33 6.11 1.70
CA ALA A 59 -3.62 5.72 0.32
C ALA A 59 -4.92 6.39 -0.15
N GLY A 60 -4.81 7.59 -0.70
CA GLY A 60 -5.92 8.24 -1.41
C GLY A 60 -6.16 7.58 -2.77
N PRO A 61 -7.38 7.66 -3.34
CA PRO A 61 -7.64 7.17 -4.67
C PRO A 61 -6.93 8.06 -5.70
N GLN A 62 -6.18 7.45 -6.62
CA GLN A 62 -5.72 8.12 -7.82
C GLN A 62 -6.95 8.68 -8.56
N ARG A 63 -6.87 9.93 -9.01
CA ARG A 63 -7.97 10.54 -9.78
C ARG A 63 -7.87 10.09 -11.23
N GLU A 64 -9.03 9.81 -11.83
CA GLU A 64 -9.14 9.65 -13.26
C GLU A 64 -8.96 11.04 -13.89
N GLU A 65 -7.90 11.19 -14.69
CA GLU A 65 -7.58 12.41 -15.42
C GLU A 65 -7.69 12.13 -16.92
N ASP A 66 -8.10 13.15 -17.69
CA ASP A 66 -8.03 13.07 -19.14
C ASP A 66 -6.56 12.93 -19.55
N LEU A 67 -6.23 11.74 -20.04
CA LEU A 67 -4.88 11.42 -20.49
C LEU A 67 -4.64 12.05 -21.87
N ALA A 68 -3.59 12.85 -21.98
CA ALA A 68 -3.10 13.25 -23.29
C ALA A 68 -2.80 12.00 -24.14
N ASP A 69 -3.09 12.07 -25.45
CA ASP A 69 -2.91 10.93 -26.35
C ASP A 69 -1.50 10.36 -26.36
N ALA A 70 -0.49 11.20 -26.16
CA ALA A 70 0.91 10.78 -26.02
C ALA A 70 1.14 9.86 -24.81
N VAL A 71 0.52 10.19 -23.65
CA VAL A 71 0.61 9.38 -22.44
C VAL A 71 -0.15 8.07 -22.61
N ARG A 72 -1.34 8.14 -23.21
CA ARG A 72 -2.13 6.94 -23.54
C ARG A 72 -1.37 6.01 -24.47
N HIS A 73 -0.69 6.55 -25.48
CA HIS A 73 0.16 5.77 -26.37
C HIS A 73 1.36 5.15 -25.65
N ALA A 74 2.07 5.92 -24.82
CA ALA A 74 3.19 5.44 -24.03
C ALA A 74 2.79 4.31 -23.07
N LEU A 75 1.64 4.43 -22.41
CA LEU A 75 1.09 3.40 -21.53
C LEU A 75 0.69 2.15 -22.33
N ARG A 76 0.03 2.30 -23.49
CA ARG A 76 -0.31 1.15 -24.36
C ARG A 76 0.94 0.41 -24.81
N SER A 77 1.94 1.12 -25.30
CA SER A 77 3.22 0.52 -25.70
C SER A 77 3.91 -0.18 -24.52
N ALA A 78 3.83 0.43 -23.34
CA ALA A 78 4.37 -0.14 -22.13
C ALA A 78 3.66 -1.43 -21.71
N VAL A 79 2.36 -1.53 -21.89
CA VAL A 79 1.53 -2.71 -21.54
C VAL A 79 1.65 -3.81 -22.59
N ALA A 80 1.74 -3.46 -23.88
CA ALA A 80 1.83 -4.44 -24.97
C ALA A 80 3.15 -5.23 -24.97
N ALA A 81 4.22 -4.70 -24.39
CA ALA A 81 5.48 -5.43 -24.24
C ALA A 81 5.34 -6.50 -23.13
N THR A 82 5.15 -7.74 -23.50
CA THR A 82 4.97 -8.86 -22.59
C THR A 82 6.30 -9.34 -22.01
N GLY A 83 6.35 -9.48 -20.69
CA GLY A 83 7.48 -10.05 -19.96
C GLY A 83 8.63 -9.06 -19.67
N ALA A 84 9.33 -9.25 -18.56
CA ALA A 84 10.62 -8.62 -18.38
C ALA A 84 11.63 -9.27 -19.32
N PRO A 85 12.47 -8.48 -20.04
CA PRO A 85 13.50 -9.08 -20.88
C PRO A 85 14.43 -9.96 -20.05
N ALA A 86 14.98 -10.98 -20.68
CA ALA A 86 16.04 -11.78 -20.06
C ALA A 86 17.18 -10.87 -19.61
N LEU A 87 17.88 -11.24 -18.53
CA LEU A 87 19.00 -10.44 -17.98
C LEU A 87 20.03 -10.01 -19.05
N ALA A 88 20.25 -10.83 -20.07
CA ALA A 88 21.14 -10.53 -21.19
C ALA A 88 20.66 -9.40 -22.11
N GLU A 89 19.37 -9.07 -22.08
CA GLU A 89 18.75 -8.01 -22.87
C GLU A 89 18.66 -6.68 -22.12
N VAL A 90 19.05 -6.66 -20.84
CA VAL A 90 19.03 -5.45 -20.03
C VAL A 90 20.30 -4.65 -20.28
N ALA A 91 20.13 -3.39 -20.72
CA ALA A 91 21.24 -2.51 -21.09
C ALA A 91 22.30 -2.29 -19.99
N ASP A 92 22.01 -2.64 -18.73
CA ASP A 92 22.92 -2.50 -17.59
C ASP A 92 22.74 -3.70 -16.62
N ALA A 93 22.94 -4.91 -17.16
CA ALA A 93 22.74 -6.16 -16.41
C ALA A 93 23.67 -6.27 -15.18
N SER A 94 24.89 -5.75 -15.28
CA SER A 94 25.86 -5.77 -14.18
C SER A 94 25.39 -4.88 -13.01
N ALA A 95 24.93 -3.66 -13.29
CA ALA A 95 24.38 -2.76 -12.28
C ALA A 95 23.09 -3.29 -11.66
N GLN A 96 22.22 -3.91 -12.45
CA GLN A 96 21.04 -4.61 -11.94
C GLN A 96 21.44 -5.71 -10.96
N ALA A 97 22.38 -6.58 -11.33
CA ALA A 97 22.82 -7.69 -10.49
C ALA A 97 23.39 -7.20 -9.15
N VAL A 98 24.27 -6.19 -9.17
CA VAL A 98 24.83 -5.57 -7.98
C VAL A 98 23.73 -4.98 -7.10
N TRP A 99 22.80 -4.26 -7.70
CA TRP A 99 21.69 -3.66 -6.95
C TRP A 99 20.79 -4.73 -6.32
N VAL A 100 20.39 -5.77 -7.06
CA VAL A 100 19.59 -6.89 -6.56
C VAL A 100 20.30 -7.58 -5.40
N GLN A 101 21.60 -7.87 -5.54
CA GLN A 101 22.40 -8.48 -4.49
C GLN A 101 22.42 -7.62 -3.21
N SER A 102 22.46 -6.31 -3.33
CA SER A 102 22.42 -5.41 -2.17
C SER A 102 21.02 -5.30 -1.54
N MET A 103 19.94 -5.39 -2.34
CA MET A 103 18.55 -5.21 -1.88
C MET A 103 17.93 -6.49 -1.32
N ALA A 104 18.26 -7.66 -1.84
CA ALA A 104 17.67 -8.93 -1.41
C ALA A 104 17.77 -9.18 0.11
N PRO A 105 18.93 -9.02 0.77
CA PRO A 105 19.01 -9.18 2.22
C PRO A 105 18.27 -8.08 3.00
N ARG A 106 18.15 -6.87 2.44
CA ARG A 106 17.40 -5.77 3.08
C ARG A 106 15.91 -6.08 3.09
N TRP A 107 15.37 -6.58 1.96
CA TRP A 107 13.97 -6.98 1.88
C TRP A 107 13.66 -8.17 2.77
N ALA A 108 14.53 -9.19 2.81
CA ALA A 108 14.37 -10.31 3.73
C ALA A 108 14.27 -9.86 5.20
N ARG A 109 15.16 -8.95 5.64
CA ARG A 109 15.12 -8.36 6.99
C ARG A 109 13.85 -7.53 7.23
N TRP A 110 13.39 -6.80 6.22
CA TRP A 110 12.13 -6.05 6.31
C TRP A 110 10.94 -6.98 6.54
N LEU A 111 10.82 -8.07 5.75
CA LEU A 111 9.78 -9.10 5.91
C LEU A 111 9.80 -9.73 7.31
N GLN A 112 10.98 -10.08 7.82
CA GLN A 112 11.13 -10.63 9.18
C GLN A 112 10.65 -9.66 10.27
N ARG A 113 10.91 -8.36 10.11
CA ARG A 113 10.40 -7.34 11.05
C ARG A 113 8.88 -7.24 11.02
N GLN A 114 8.28 -7.27 9.83
CA GLN A 114 6.82 -7.23 9.70
C GLN A 114 6.15 -8.45 10.36
N GLN A 115 6.72 -9.64 10.21
CA GLN A 115 6.23 -10.86 10.87
C GLN A 115 6.24 -10.76 12.40
N LYS A 116 7.26 -10.12 12.97
CA LYS A 116 7.37 -9.94 14.43
C LYS A 116 6.42 -8.87 14.98
N SER A 117 6.05 -7.88 14.17
CA SER A 117 5.23 -6.74 14.57
C SER A 117 3.75 -6.92 14.28
N GLY A 118 3.37 -7.92 13.46
CA GLY A 118 2.00 -8.21 13.10
C GLY A 118 1.25 -9.03 14.15
N PRO A 119 -0.09 -9.07 14.10
CA PRO A 119 -0.88 -9.97 14.92
C PRO A 119 -0.43 -11.41 14.70
N THR A 120 -0.33 -12.19 15.78
CA THR A 120 0.11 -13.58 15.76
C THR A 120 -0.71 -14.39 14.74
N GLY A 121 -0.07 -14.94 13.70
CA GLY A 121 -0.70 -15.74 12.65
C GLY A 121 -0.97 -15.03 11.32
N ALA A 122 -0.75 -13.72 11.20
CA ALA A 122 -0.79 -13.05 9.91
C ALA A 122 0.51 -13.30 9.14
N THR A 123 0.48 -14.20 8.16
CA THR A 123 1.59 -14.37 7.21
C THR A 123 1.65 -13.14 6.32
N THR A 124 2.60 -12.26 6.59
CA THR A 124 2.84 -11.08 5.76
C THR A 124 3.44 -11.53 4.44
N ALA A 125 2.65 -11.48 3.38
CA ALA A 125 3.07 -11.70 2.00
C ALA A 125 3.78 -13.06 1.77
N PRO A 126 3.05 -14.20 1.86
CA PRO A 126 3.60 -15.54 1.67
C PRO A 126 4.25 -15.73 0.29
N GLU A 127 3.85 -14.94 -0.69
CA GLU A 127 4.39 -14.91 -2.04
C GLU A 127 5.89 -14.59 -2.08
N TRP A 128 6.44 -13.96 -1.03
CA TRP A 128 7.86 -13.61 -0.94
C TRP A 128 8.66 -14.53 -0.02
N ALA A 129 8.12 -15.69 0.37
CA ALA A 129 8.81 -16.65 1.21
C ALA A 129 10.08 -17.18 0.52
N HIS A 130 10.02 -17.43 -0.77
CA HIS A 130 11.13 -17.95 -1.55
C HIS A 130 12.06 -16.84 -2.06
N GLU A 131 13.37 -17.06 -1.93
CA GLU A 131 14.40 -16.09 -2.38
C GLU A 131 14.33 -15.84 -3.88
N ALA A 132 14.11 -16.88 -4.68
CA ALA A 132 13.97 -16.75 -6.13
C ALA A 132 12.85 -15.75 -6.52
N MET A 133 11.69 -15.81 -5.85
CA MET A 133 10.59 -14.89 -6.10
C MET A 133 10.93 -13.44 -5.73
N ARG A 134 11.67 -13.24 -4.64
CA ARG A 134 12.17 -11.90 -4.26
C ARG A 134 13.18 -11.36 -5.27
N THR A 135 14.07 -12.23 -5.74
CA THR A 135 15.08 -11.87 -6.75
C THR A 135 14.41 -11.46 -8.06
N GLU A 136 13.47 -12.24 -8.57
CA GLU A 136 12.67 -11.90 -9.75
C GLU A 136 11.94 -10.57 -9.60
N ALA A 137 11.31 -10.37 -8.44
CA ALA A 137 10.61 -9.13 -8.16
C ALA A 137 11.56 -7.92 -8.12
N LEU A 138 12.73 -8.04 -7.50
CA LEU A 138 13.73 -6.97 -7.48
C LEU A 138 14.27 -6.67 -8.89
N GLN A 139 14.52 -7.69 -9.70
CA GLN A 139 14.94 -7.51 -11.10
C GLN A 139 13.89 -6.74 -11.89
N THR A 140 12.61 -7.13 -11.72
CA THR A 140 11.49 -6.47 -12.40
C THR A 140 11.30 -5.03 -11.91
N ILE A 141 11.41 -4.78 -10.60
CA ILE A 141 11.34 -3.42 -10.01
C ILE A 141 12.45 -2.54 -10.58
N TRP A 142 13.69 -3.04 -10.58
CA TRP A 142 14.82 -2.30 -11.12
C TRP A 142 14.61 -1.95 -12.60
N TYR A 143 14.20 -2.94 -13.40
CA TYR A 143 13.97 -2.78 -14.83
C TYR A 143 12.88 -1.75 -15.11
N GLU A 144 11.70 -1.87 -14.51
CA GLU A 144 10.56 -0.97 -14.78
C GLU A 144 10.82 0.45 -14.23
N ALA A 145 11.53 0.56 -13.11
CA ALA A 145 11.96 1.85 -12.59
C ALA A 145 12.91 2.55 -13.55
N ARG A 146 14.00 1.89 -13.96
CA ARG A 146 15.00 2.46 -14.88
C ARG A 146 14.40 2.78 -16.25
N ARG A 147 13.55 1.92 -16.78
CA ARG A 147 12.81 2.15 -18.00
C ARG A 147 11.94 3.41 -17.96
N ALA A 148 11.33 3.69 -16.81
CA ALA A 148 10.54 4.90 -16.60
C ALA A 148 11.39 6.13 -16.21
N GLY A 149 12.70 5.99 -16.10
CA GLY A 149 13.59 7.07 -15.65
C GLY A 149 13.40 7.42 -14.17
N LEU A 150 13.06 6.41 -13.34
CA LEU A 150 12.89 6.53 -11.89
C LEU A 150 14.04 5.82 -11.17
N GLU A 151 14.33 6.26 -9.95
CA GLU A 151 15.26 5.54 -9.07
C GLU A 151 14.58 4.29 -8.49
N PRO A 152 15.20 3.09 -8.58
CA PRO A 152 14.63 1.86 -8.05
C PRO A 152 14.31 1.92 -6.54
N SER A 153 15.12 2.65 -5.76
CA SER A 153 14.87 2.87 -4.34
C SER A 153 13.58 3.67 -4.08
N LEU A 154 13.23 4.61 -4.97
CA LEU A 154 11.97 5.34 -4.90
C LEU A 154 10.77 4.40 -5.12
N VAL A 155 10.88 3.51 -6.11
CA VAL A 155 9.82 2.53 -6.40
C VAL A 155 9.64 1.56 -5.25
N LEU A 156 10.73 1.07 -4.62
CA LEU A 156 10.64 0.26 -3.40
C LEU A 156 9.97 1.03 -2.25
N GLY A 157 10.32 2.29 -2.04
CA GLY A 157 9.70 3.13 -1.02
C GLY A 157 8.22 3.34 -1.26
N LEU A 158 7.80 3.52 -2.50
CA LEU A 158 6.42 3.65 -2.89
C LEU A 158 5.65 2.34 -2.65
N ILE A 159 6.17 1.19 -3.08
CA ILE A 159 5.56 -0.13 -2.85
C ILE A 159 5.39 -0.40 -1.34
N GLU A 160 6.39 -0.03 -0.53
CA GLU A 160 6.31 -0.18 0.93
C GLU A 160 5.12 0.60 1.51
N VAL A 161 4.90 1.84 1.06
CA VAL A 161 3.80 2.69 1.54
C VAL A 161 2.45 2.25 0.99
N GLU A 162 2.38 1.89 -0.30
CA GLU A 162 1.13 1.54 -0.97
C GLU A 162 0.56 0.20 -0.53
N SER A 163 1.38 -0.82 -0.51
CA SER A 163 0.89 -2.19 -0.28
C SER A 163 1.58 -2.93 0.86
N GLY A 164 2.70 -2.39 1.39
CA GLY A 164 3.58 -3.16 2.26
C GLY A 164 4.06 -4.43 1.57
N PHE A 165 4.38 -4.36 0.28
CA PHE A 165 4.79 -5.47 -0.57
C PHE A 165 3.76 -6.59 -0.74
N ARG A 166 2.48 -6.37 -0.49
CA ARG A 166 1.41 -7.36 -0.72
C ARG A 166 1.00 -7.35 -2.19
N LYS A 167 1.39 -8.41 -2.91
CA LYS A 167 1.15 -8.56 -4.35
C LYS A 167 -0.35 -8.48 -4.72
N PHE A 168 -1.22 -9.01 -3.87
CA PHE A 168 -2.66 -9.08 -4.09
C PHE A 168 -3.45 -8.07 -3.25
N ALA A 169 -2.81 -6.96 -2.83
CA ALA A 169 -3.48 -5.92 -2.08
C ALA A 169 -4.61 -5.28 -2.89
N ILE A 170 -5.73 -5.03 -2.22
CA ILE A 170 -6.85 -4.24 -2.74
C ILE A 170 -7.20 -3.20 -1.68
N SER A 171 -7.22 -1.92 -2.07
CA SER A 171 -7.66 -0.84 -1.18
C SER A 171 -9.19 -0.72 -1.13
N SER A 172 -9.70 0.04 -0.18
CA SER A 172 -11.13 0.38 -0.12
C SER A 172 -11.64 1.13 -1.36
N ALA A 173 -10.76 1.86 -2.05
CA ALA A 173 -11.06 2.52 -3.31
C ALA A 173 -10.92 1.61 -4.54
N GLY A 174 -10.49 0.36 -4.36
CA GLY A 174 -10.31 -0.63 -5.43
C GLY A 174 -8.94 -0.59 -6.10
N ALA A 175 -7.97 0.18 -5.61
CA ALA A 175 -6.58 0.15 -6.10
C ALA A 175 -5.98 -1.24 -5.90
N ARG A 176 -5.11 -1.70 -6.82
CA ARG A 176 -4.66 -3.10 -6.90
C ARG A 176 -3.15 -3.25 -6.97
N GLY A 177 -2.68 -4.32 -6.33
CA GLY A 177 -1.32 -4.83 -6.45
C GLY A 177 -0.27 -4.02 -5.69
N LEU A 178 1.00 -4.26 -6.01
CA LEU A 178 2.15 -3.70 -5.30
C LEU A 178 2.16 -2.17 -5.27
N MET A 179 1.90 -1.53 -6.41
CA MET A 179 1.91 -0.08 -6.56
C MET A 179 0.50 0.55 -6.45
N GLN A 180 -0.52 -0.23 -6.04
CA GLN A 180 -1.89 0.25 -5.84
C GLN A 180 -2.44 1.04 -7.03
N VAL A 181 -2.34 0.44 -8.21
CA VAL A 181 -2.83 1.05 -9.46
C VAL A 181 -4.35 0.95 -9.52
N MET A 182 -5.00 2.06 -9.88
CA MET A 182 -6.46 2.08 -10.05
C MET A 182 -6.90 1.33 -11.31
N PRO A 183 -7.99 0.53 -11.24
CA PRO A 183 -8.49 -0.27 -12.35
C PRO A 183 -8.82 0.50 -13.62
N PHE A 184 -9.20 1.78 -13.52
CA PHE A 184 -9.53 2.58 -14.71
C PHE A 184 -8.32 2.73 -15.65
N TRP A 185 -7.08 2.75 -15.12
CA TRP A 185 -5.88 2.78 -15.93
C TRP A 185 -5.76 1.54 -16.83
N ALA A 186 -6.01 0.34 -16.28
CA ALA A 186 -6.00 -0.88 -17.07
C ALA A 186 -7.13 -0.90 -18.11
N ARG A 187 -8.33 -0.46 -17.73
CA ARG A 187 -9.48 -0.39 -18.65
C ARG A 187 -9.30 0.60 -19.80
N SER A 188 -8.65 1.73 -19.54
CA SER A 188 -8.45 2.76 -20.58
C SER A 188 -7.32 2.41 -21.58
N LEU A 189 -6.45 1.47 -21.23
CA LEU A 189 -5.21 1.21 -21.98
C LEU A 189 -5.08 -0.20 -22.54
N GLY A 190 -5.87 -1.15 -22.07
CA GLY A 190 -5.75 -2.57 -22.42
C GLY A 190 -7.08 -3.20 -22.80
N GLU A 191 -7.13 -4.51 -22.78
CA GLU A 191 -8.30 -5.34 -23.09
C GLU A 191 -9.40 -5.30 -22.00
N GLY A 192 -9.34 -4.34 -21.07
CA GLY A 192 -10.36 -4.11 -20.06
C GLY A 192 -10.25 -4.94 -18.78
N ASP A 193 -9.41 -5.96 -18.74
CA ASP A 193 -9.27 -6.81 -17.55
C ASP A 193 -8.34 -6.16 -16.50
N ALA A 194 -8.94 -5.64 -15.44
CA ALA A 194 -8.20 -5.10 -14.31
C ALA A 194 -7.52 -6.17 -13.43
N ALA A 195 -7.70 -7.47 -13.71
CA ALA A 195 -6.98 -8.55 -13.03
C ALA A 195 -5.49 -8.55 -13.39
N VAL A 196 -5.12 -7.99 -14.54
CA VAL A 196 -3.73 -7.82 -14.96
C VAL A 196 -2.90 -7.04 -13.91
N LEU A 197 -3.54 -6.18 -13.12
CA LEU A 197 -2.88 -5.41 -12.07
C LEU A 197 -2.42 -6.25 -10.86
N PHE A 198 -2.75 -7.53 -10.79
CA PHE A 198 -2.18 -8.48 -9.82
C PHE A 198 -0.94 -9.21 -10.35
N GLN A 199 -0.63 -9.07 -11.63
CA GLN A 199 0.61 -9.57 -12.21
C GLN A 199 1.76 -8.63 -11.88
N LEU A 200 2.94 -9.21 -11.58
CA LEU A 200 4.10 -8.46 -11.10
C LEU A 200 4.50 -7.35 -12.07
N GLN A 201 4.87 -7.72 -13.30
CA GLN A 201 5.40 -6.77 -14.25
C GLN A 201 4.37 -5.74 -14.75
N PRO A 202 3.14 -6.10 -15.14
CA PRO A 202 2.13 -5.12 -15.51
C PRO A 202 1.87 -4.09 -14.40
N ASN A 203 1.75 -4.52 -13.14
CA ASN A 203 1.52 -3.62 -12.02
C ASN A 203 2.65 -2.59 -11.86
N LEU A 204 3.90 -3.07 -11.86
CA LEU A 204 5.09 -2.22 -11.76
C LEU A 204 5.19 -1.27 -12.95
N ARG A 205 4.92 -1.76 -14.15
CA ARG A 205 4.94 -0.98 -15.37
C ARG A 205 3.93 0.17 -15.34
N PHE A 206 2.67 -0.13 -15.02
CA PHE A 206 1.64 0.89 -14.87
C PHE A 206 2.03 1.92 -13.81
N GLY A 207 2.39 1.47 -12.62
CA GLY A 207 2.75 2.36 -11.51
C GLY A 207 3.93 3.28 -11.84
N CYS A 208 5.00 2.74 -12.42
CA CYS A 208 6.17 3.53 -12.81
C CYS A 208 5.86 4.55 -13.91
N VAL A 209 5.09 4.16 -14.94
CA VAL A 209 4.72 5.07 -16.04
C VAL A 209 3.80 6.18 -15.54
N ILE A 210 2.82 5.85 -14.68
CA ILE A 210 1.91 6.83 -14.07
C ILE A 210 2.70 7.83 -13.21
N LEU A 211 3.61 7.35 -12.35
CA LEU A 211 4.43 8.23 -11.54
C LEU A 211 5.33 9.13 -12.41
N ARG A 212 5.94 8.58 -13.46
CA ARG A 212 6.75 9.36 -14.40
C ARG A 212 5.92 10.42 -15.11
N HIS A 213 4.70 10.09 -15.53
CA HIS A 213 3.77 11.05 -16.11
C HIS A 213 3.50 12.20 -15.16
N TYR A 214 3.15 11.92 -13.91
CA TYR A 214 2.90 12.96 -12.90
C TYR A 214 4.16 13.78 -12.60
N LEU A 215 5.33 13.16 -12.58
CA LEU A 215 6.59 13.87 -12.41
C LEU A 215 6.84 14.86 -13.57
N SER A 216 6.48 14.48 -14.77
CA SER A 216 6.58 15.38 -15.95
C SER A 216 5.57 16.52 -15.88
N LEU A 217 4.32 16.25 -15.46
CA LEU A 217 3.28 17.27 -15.27
C LEU A 217 3.64 18.28 -14.17
N GLU A 218 4.35 17.85 -13.13
CA GLU A 218 4.78 18.71 -12.01
C GLU A 218 6.17 19.31 -12.23
N GLY A 219 6.67 19.32 -13.48
CA GLY A 219 7.97 19.95 -13.83
C GLY A 219 9.16 19.35 -13.10
N GLY A 220 9.07 18.09 -12.68
CA GLY A 220 10.11 17.40 -11.93
C GLY A 220 9.96 17.49 -10.41
N ASP A 221 8.96 18.19 -9.87
CA ASP A 221 8.68 18.21 -8.43
C ASP A 221 8.14 16.86 -7.96
N LEU A 222 9.03 16.08 -7.33
CA LEU A 222 8.70 14.75 -6.84
C LEU A 222 7.63 14.77 -5.72
N THR A 223 7.61 15.80 -4.89
CA THR A 223 6.65 15.93 -3.79
C THR A 223 5.24 16.13 -4.34
N LEU A 224 5.09 17.02 -5.31
CA LEU A 224 3.80 17.24 -5.98
C LEU A 224 3.38 16.02 -6.81
N ALA A 225 4.31 15.38 -7.52
CA ALA A 225 4.05 14.18 -8.31
C ALA A 225 3.56 13.01 -7.44
N LEU A 226 4.20 12.75 -6.31
CA LEU A 226 3.76 11.74 -5.33
C LEU A 226 2.39 12.09 -4.75
N GLY A 227 2.16 13.36 -4.42
CA GLY A 227 0.85 13.81 -3.96
C GLY A 227 -0.24 13.59 -5.01
N ARG A 228 0.06 13.82 -6.31
CA ARG A 228 -0.86 13.54 -7.41
C ARG A 228 -1.10 12.04 -7.58
N TYR A 229 -0.05 11.23 -7.48
CA TYR A 229 -0.14 9.76 -7.54
C TYR A 229 -1.12 9.20 -6.51
N ASN A 230 -1.06 9.68 -5.29
CA ASN A 230 -1.95 9.28 -4.20
C ASN A 230 -3.33 9.99 -4.20
N GLY A 231 -3.52 11.05 -5.00
CA GLY A 231 -4.71 11.89 -4.98
C GLY A 231 -4.73 12.94 -3.87
N SER A 232 -3.60 13.18 -3.21
CA SER A 232 -3.42 14.15 -2.12
C SER A 232 -2.47 15.29 -2.49
N ARG A 233 -2.53 15.76 -3.75
CA ARG A 233 -1.66 16.84 -4.26
C ARG A 233 -1.67 18.05 -3.34
N GLY A 234 -0.47 18.54 -3.00
CA GLY A 234 -0.27 19.65 -2.07
C GLY A 234 -0.25 19.27 -0.59
N GLN A 235 -0.58 18.01 -0.24
CA GLN A 235 -0.45 17.50 1.12
C GLN A 235 0.90 16.79 1.31
N ALA A 236 1.61 17.11 2.38
CA ALA A 236 2.97 16.63 2.57
C ALA A 236 3.08 15.24 3.24
N ALA A 237 1.98 14.71 3.80
CA ALA A 237 2.03 13.48 4.61
C ALA A 237 2.47 12.27 3.78
N TYR A 238 1.79 12.01 2.67
CA TYR A 238 2.10 10.89 1.80
C TYR A 238 3.49 11.01 1.13
N PRO A 239 3.86 12.13 0.49
CA PRO A 239 5.20 12.27 -0.06
C PRO A 239 6.30 12.07 0.97
N ARG A 240 6.13 12.60 2.18
CA ARG A 240 7.10 12.38 3.27
C ARG A 240 7.24 10.91 3.65
N ALA A 241 6.12 10.17 3.71
CA ALA A 241 6.15 8.73 4.00
C ALA A 241 6.93 7.96 2.93
N VAL A 242 6.67 8.22 1.64
CA VAL A 242 7.37 7.58 0.52
C VAL A 242 8.86 7.92 0.52
N LEU A 243 9.23 9.19 0.69
CA LEU A 243 10.62 9.61 0.73
C LEU A 243 11.38 9.08 1.95
N ALA A 244 10.71 8.95 3.09
CA ALA A 244 11.29 8.28 4.26
C ALA A 244 11.49 6.78 4.02
N ALA A 245 10.56 6.12 3.34
CA ALA A 245 10.71 4.73 2.92
C ALA A 245 11.84 4.58 1.91
N GLN A 246 11.91 5.45 0.88
CA GLN A 246 13.01 5.47 -0.09
C GLN A 246 14.39 5.51 0.57
N LYS A 247 14.58 6.36 1.60
CA LYS A 247 15.86 6.44 2.34
C LYS A 247 16.27 5.11 2.98
N ARG A 248 15.30 4.26 3.36
CA ARG A 248 15.60 2.91 3.89
C ARG A 248 16.10 1.95 2.81
N TRP A 249 15.74 2.22 1.55
CA TRP A 249 16.14 1.43 0.37
C TRP A 249 17.32 2.05 -0.40
N ALA A 250 17.65 3.30 -0.16
CA ALA A 250 18.88 3.90 -0.68
C ALA A 250 20.10 3.23 -0.05
N GLY A 251 21.08 2.89 -0.85
CA GLY A 251 22.28 2.12 -0.52
C GLY A 251 23.16 2.74 0.54
#